data_7ed9baa693e363cbb988529405a5f9ad
#
_entry.id   7ed9baa693e363cbb988529405a5f9ad
#
_cell.length_a   1.000
_cell.length_b   1.000
_cell.length_c   1.000
_cell.angle_alpha   90.00
_cell.angle_beta   90.00
_cell.angle_gamma   90.00
#
_symmetry.space_group_name_H-M   'P 1'
#
loop_
_entity.id
_entity.type
_entity.pdbx_description
1 polymer ?
#
loop_
_entity_poly.entity_id
_entity_poly.type
_entity_poly.pdbx_seq_one_letter_code
_entity_poly.pdbx_strand_id
1 'polypeptide(L)'
;VFIALCGAAGVKITEDKMYEAAVEDYNLAVYNHETYGNEILVPKPEDRKISMDDLTSDRWGIWMTILENLTWNGHKDSVIWEWVAKDGAGDRHYNAHNAFFGVAYNNGFIAGLLLVAYTALAFIRALRYYWAHRKESPYAATPLAFCTVFILVGMFESVYAPFSVIGCAYFLVQAPLWRAE
;
A
#
# COMPACT_ATOMS: atom_id res chain seq x y z
N VAL A 1 -13.27 9.32 15.47
CA VAL A 1 -12.81 10.72 15.58
C VAL A 1 -11.29 10.80 15.55
N PHE A 2 -10.56 10.04 16.39
CA PHE A 2 -9.08 10.09 16.44
C PHE A 2 -8.41 9.69 15.10
N ILE A 3 -8.88 8.62 14.45
CA ILE A 3 -8.37 8.17 13.15
C ILE A 3 -8.63 9.22 12.06
N ALA A 4 -9.78 9.87 12.07
CA ALA A 4 -10.10 10.93 11.12
C ALA A 4 -9.24 12.19 11.33
N LEU A 5 -8.93 12.53 12.58
CA LEU A 5 -8.04 13.66 12.92
C LEU A 5 -6.59 13.37 12.53
N CYS A 6 -6.09 12.15 12.78
CA CYS A 6 -4.75 11.74 12.36
C CYS A 6 -4.64 11.68 10.82
N GLY A 7 -5.70 11.21 10.13
CA GLY A 7 -5.79 11.23 8.67
C GLY A 7 -5.74 12.64 8.11
N ALA A 8 -6.56 13.55 8.63
CA ALA A 8 -6.59 14.95 8.18
C ALA A 8 -5.26 15.69 8.42
N ALA A 9 -4.63 15.47 9.60
CA ALA A 9 -3.31 16.04 9.89
C ALA A 9 -2.22 15.47 9.00
N GLY A 10 -2.26 14.14 8.72
CA GLY A 10 -1.32 13.49 7.82
C GLY A 10 -1.44 13.99 6.40
N VAL A 11 -2.66 14.15 5.88
CA VAL A 11 -2.92 14.73 4.55
C VAL A 11 -2.34 16.15 4.46
N LYS A 12 -2.62 17.01 5.44
CA LYS A 12 -2.12 18.39 5.43
C LYS A 12 -0.59 18.47 5.45
N ILE A 13 0.08 17.65 6.29
CA ILE A 13 1.56 17.60 6.32
C ILE A 13 2.12 17.14 4.97
N THR A 14 1.43 16.22 4.30
CA THR A 14 1.84 15.73 2.99
C THR A 14 1.64 16.80 1.92
N GLU A 15 0.51 17.52 1.94
CA GLU A 15 0.24 18.65 1.05
C GLU A 15 1.30 19.74 1.16
N ASP A 16 1.65 20.16 2.40
CA ASP A 16 2.66 21.18 2.65
C ASP A 16 4.03 20.75 2.09
N LYS A 17 4.46 19.51 2.33
CA LYS A 17 5.72 18.97 1.82
C LYS A 17 5.73 18.84 0.29
N MET A 18 4.61 18.45 -0.31
CA MET A 18 4.50 18.35 -1.78
C MET A 18 4.51 19.72 -2.43
N TYR A 19 3.91 20.72 -1.78
CA TYR A 19 3.99 22.11 -2.24
C TYR A 19 5.43 22.63 -2.17
N GLU A 20 6.14 22.40 -1.05
CA GLU A 20 7.56 22.77 -0.92
C GLU A 20 8.43 22.11 -2.00
N ALA A 21 8.25 20.82 -2.26
CA ALA A 21 8.96 20.11 -3.33
C ALA A 21 8.62 20.68 -4.72
N ALA A 22 7.35 20.99 -4.98
CA ALA A 22 6.95 21.61 -6.26
C ALA A 22 7.55 23.01 -6.46
N VAL A 23 7.70 23.78 -5.38
CA VAL A 23 8.38 25.09 -5.41
C VAL A 23 9.86 24.91 -5.73
N GLU A 24 10.53 23.93 -5.13
CA GLU A 24 11.94 23.62 -5.37
C GLU A 24 12.18 23.19 -6.82
N ASP A 25 11.36 22.24 -7.33
CA ASP A 25 11.44 21.76 -8.72
C ASP A 25 11.22 22.90 -9.73
N TYR A 26 10.23 23.77 -9.49
CA TYR A 26 9.96 24.91 -10.35
C TYR A 26 11.11 25.92 -10.35
N ASN A 27 11.64 26.25 -9.18
CA ASN A 27 12.77 27.18 -9.05
C ASN A 27 14.03 26.62 -9.74
N LEU A 28 14.27 25.32 -9.67
CA LEU A 28 15.37 24.67 -10.40
C LEU A 28 15.15 24.74 -11.91
N ALA A 29 13.91 24.54 -12.39
CA ALA A 29 13.57 24.65 -13.81
C ALA A 29 13.75 26.09 -14.31
N VAL A 30 13.35 27.10 -13.54
CA VAL A 30 13.58 28.53 -13.85
C VAL A 30 15.07 28.82 -13.90
N TYR A 31 15.85 28.39 -12.92
CA TYR A 31 17.32 28.57 -12.91
C TYR A 31 17.97 27.93 -14.13
N ASN A 32 17.57 26.74 -14.53
CA ASN A 32 18.08 26.06 -15.71
C ASN A 32 17.67 26.77 -17.00
N HIS A 33 16.47 27.35 -17.06
CA HIS A 33 16.02 28.17 -18.17
C HIS A 33 16.89 29.43 -18.33
N GLU A 34 17.09 30.15 -17.25
CA GLU A 34 17.90 31.40 -17.25
C GLU A 34 19.38 31.13 -17.54
N THR A 35 19.91 30.01 -17.06
CA THR A 35 21.35 29.70 -17.20
C THR A 35 21.68 29.01 -18.50
N TYR A 36 20.83 28.11 -19.00
CA TYR A 36 21.11 27.21 -20.11
C TYR A 36 20.12 27.34 -21.27
N GLY A 37 19.08 28.20 -21.15
CA GLY A 37 18.04 28.35 -22.15
C GLY A 37 17.10 27.16 -22.31
N ASN A 38 17.04 26.24 -21.33
CA ASN A 38 16.17 25.09 -21.37
C ASN A 38 14.70 25.53 -21.26
N GLU A 39 13.78 24.77 -21.88
CA GLU A 39 12.35 25.02 -21.75
C GLU A 39 11.86 24.66 -20.34
N ILE A 40 11.00 25.52 -19.74
CA ILE A 40 10.38 25.25 -18.45
C ILE A 40 9.20 24.31 -18.68
N LEU A 41 9.40 23.01 -18.42
CA LEU A 41 8.39 21.96 -18.56
C LEU A 41 7.64 21.68 -17.25
N VAL A 42 8.09 22.25 -16.13
CA VAL A 42 7.49 22.05 -14.80
C VAL A 42 6.37 23.04 -14.59
N PRO A 43 5.15 22.61 -14.21
CA PRO A 43 4.04 23.52 -13.94
C PRO A 43 4.35 24.39 -12.70
N LYS A 44 3.78 25.60 -12.68
CA LYS A 44 3.88 26.46 -11.49
C LYS A 44 3.28 25.77 -10.27
N PRO A 45 3.85 25.94 -9.07
CA PRO A 45 3.34 25.33 -7.85
C PRO A 45 1.86 25.60 -7.58
N GLU A 46 1.40 26.81 -7.91
CA GLU A 46 0.01 27.27 -7.75
C GLU A 46 -0.98 26.52 -8.66
N ASP A 47 -0.50 26.02 -9.80
CA ASP A 47 -1.31 25.28 -10.79
C ASP A 47 -1.29 23.76 -10.53
N ARG A 48 -0.43 23.30 -9.63
CA ARG A 48 -0.29 21.86 -9.31
C ARG A 48 -1.44 21.40 -8.42
N LYS A 49 -2.35 20.65 -9.02
CA LYS A 49 -3.42 19.94 -8.25
C LYS A 49 -2.85 18.66 -7.72
N ILE A 50 -2.91 18.48 -6.39
CA ILE A 50 -2.55 17.22 -5.74
C ILE A 50 -3.57 16.17 -6.18
N SER A 51 -3.09 15.12 -6.84
CA SER A 51 -3.87 13.97 -7.25
C SER A 51 -3.79 12.84 -6.21
N MET A 52 -4.67 11.84 -6.32
CA MET A 52 -4.56 10.62 -5.50
C MET A 52 -3.31 9.82 -5.84
N ASP A 53 -2.79 9.91 -7.07
CA ASP A 53 -1.53 9.29 -7.47
C ASP A 53 -0.34 9.92 -6.75
N ASP A 54 -0.31 11.25 -6.63
CA ASP A 54 0.71 11.95 -5.84
C ASP A 54 0.72 11.48 -4.38
N LEU A 55 -0.47 11.37 -3.74
CA LEU A 55 -0.61 10.93 -2.35
C LEU A 55 -0.24 9.47 -2.13
N THR A 56 -0.38 8.63 -3.16
CA THR A 56 -0.14 7.19 -3.07
C THR A 56 1.15 6.76 -3.79
N SER A 57 2.00 7.70 -4.21
CA SER A 57 3.21 7.44 -5.00
C SER A 57 2.89 6.60 -6.24
N ASP A 58 1.98 7.11 -7.07
CA ASP A 58 1.48 6.50 -8.32
C ASP A 58 0.77 5.15 -8.18
N ARG A 59 0.43 4.74 -6.95
CA ARG A 59 -0.22 3.45 -6.68
C ARG A 59 -1.72 3.47 -6.93
N TRP A 60 -2.35 4.63 -6.89
CA TRP A 60 -3.79 4.74 -7.08
C TRP A 60 -4.24 4.24 -8.45
N GLY A 61 -3.55 4.63 -9.51
CA GLY A 61 -3.82 4.15 -10.86
C GLY A 61 -3.71 2.62 -10.97
N ILE A 62 -2.70 2.01 -10.33
CA ILE A 62 -2.52 0.56 -10.26
C ILE A 62 -3.72 -0.10 -9.54
N TRP A 63 -4.15 0.44 -8.40
CA TRP A 63 -5.26 -0.12 -7.62
C TRP A 63 -6.59 -0.01 -8.36
N MET A 64 -6.86 1.11 -9.05
CA MET A 64 -8.05 1.27 -9.88
C MET A 64 -8.06 0.28 -11.04
N THR A 65 -6.93 0.09 -11.73
CA THR A 65 -6.79 -0.92 -12.80
C THR A 65 -7.07 -2.33 -12.28
N ILE A 66 -6.58 -2.68 -11.08
CA ILE A 66 -6.89 -3.96 -10.45
C ILE A 66 -8.37 -4.12 -10.19
N LEU A 67 -9.02 -3.11 -9.59
CA LEU A 67 -10.45 -3.16 -9.25
C LEU A 67 -11.34 -3.32 -10.48
N GLU A 68 -11.00 -2.65 -11.58
CA GLU A 68 -11.73 -2.72 -12.85
C GLU A 68 -11.57 -4.07 -13.55
N ASN A 69 -10.46 -4.77 -13.29
CA ASN A 69 -10.13 -6.03 -13.95
C ASN A 69 -10.19 -7.24 -13.02
N LEU A 70 -10.89 -7.16 -11.88
CA LEU A 70 -11.05 -8.31 -10.99
C LEU A 70 -11.84 -9.44 -11.66
N THR A 71 -11.31 -10.66 -11.56
CA THR A 71 -11.95 -11.88 -12.05
C THR A 71 -12.14 -12.92 -10.95
N TRP A 72 -13.01 -13.92 -11.18
CA TRP A 72 -13.24 -15.01 -10.22
C TRP A 72 -12.02 -15.91 -10.03
N ASN A 73 -11.30 -16.18 -11.13
CA ASN A 73 -10.21 -17.17 -11.19
C ASN A 73 -8.82 -16.53 -11.13
N GLY A 74 -8.74 -15.20 -11.03
CA GLY A 74 -7.47 -14.48 -11.10
C GLY A 74 -6.93 -14.40 -12.54
N HIS A 75 -5.69 -13.93 -12.64
CA HIS A 75 -5.01 -13.72 -13.91
C HIS A 75 -3.81 -14.66 -14.02
N LYS A 76 -3.66 -15.33 -15.18
CA LYS A 76 -2.51 -16.21 -15.44
C LYS A 76 -1.21 -15.44 -15.59
N ASP A 77 -1.30 -14.27 -16.21
CA ASP A 77 -0.18 -13.36 -16.37
C ASP A 77 -0.30 -12.28 -15.30
N SER A 78 0.66 -12.21 -14.42
CA SER A 78 0.65 -11.25 -13.30
C SER A 78 0.85 -9.79 -13.72
N VAL A 79 0.74 -9.48 -15.03
CA VAL A 79 0.86 -8.11 -15.55
C VAL A 79 -0.41 -7.35 -15.20
N ILE A 80 -0.29 -6.38 -14.31
CA ILE A 80 -1.40 -5.53 -13.87
C ILE A 80 -1.59 -4.38 -14.86
N TRP A 81 -0.48 -3.82 -15.32
CA TRP A 81 -0.47 -2.68 -16.21
C TRP A 81 0.72 -2.73 -17.15
N GLU A 82 0.48 -2.43 -18.41
CA GLU A 82 1.50 -2.35 -19.45
C GLU A 82 1.44 -0.97 -20.09
N TRP A 83 2.54 -0.23 -20.04
CA TRP A 83 2.69 1.03 -20.72
C TRP A 83 3.71 0.90 -21.84
N VAL A 84 3.32 1.32 -23.04
CA VAL A 84 4.19 1.34 -24.22
C VAL A 84 4.44 2.79 -24.60
N ALA A 85 5.67 3.23 -24.48
CA ALA A 85 6.07 4.55 -24.93
C ALA A 85 6.02 4.66 -26.47
N LYS A 86 5.96 5.89 -26.98
CA LYS A 86 5.94 6.15 -28.43
C LYS A 86 7.18 5.63 -29.17
N ASP A 87 8.28 5.45 -28.46
CA ASP A 87 9.55 4.89 -28.97
C ASP A 87 9.59 3.35 -28.94
N GLY A 88 8.52 2.71 -28.49
CA GLY A 88 8.44 1.24 -28.36
C GLY A 88 9.04 0.70 -27.08
N ALA A 89 9.58 1.53 -26.19
CA ALA A 89 9.94 1.12 -24.85
C ALA A 89 8.66 0.86 -24.05
N GLY A 90 8.56 -0.30 -23.40
CA GLY A 90 7.40 -0.66 -22.60
C GLY A 90 7.82 -0.91 -21.17
N ASP A 91 6.97 -0.54 -20.23
CA ASP A 91 7.11 -0.90 -18.82
C ASP A 91 5.92 -1.78 -18.41
N ARG A 92 6.21 -2.81 -17.60
CA ARG A 92 5.23 -3.78 -17.16
C ARG A 92 5.21 -3.82 -15.64
N HIS A 93 4.09 -3.44 -15.06
CA HIS A 93 3.90 -3.53 -13.63
C HIS A 93 3.31 -4.89 -13.24
N TYR A 94 4.07 -5.63 -12.42
CA TYR A 94 3.69 -6.94 -11.89
C TYR A 94 3.30 -6.89 -10.42
N ASN A 95 3.52 -5.74 -9.75
CA ASN A 95 3.32 -5.61 -8.32
C ASN A 95 2.15 -4.67 -8.02
N ALA A 96 1.17 -5.15 -7.29
CA ALA A 96 0.05 -4.35 -6.82
C ALA A 96 0.43 -3.32 -5.74
N HIS A 97 1.63 -3.44 -5.14
CA HIS A 97 2.02 -2.71 -3.94
C HIS A 97 0.93 -2.70 -2.86
N ASN A 98 0.18 -3.79 -2.78
CA ASN A 98 -0.88 -4.05 -1.81
C ASN A 98 -1.13 -5.55 -1.77
N ALA A 99 -0.96 -6.17 -0.60
CA ALA A 99 -1.08 -7.61 -0.44
C ALA A 99 -2.50 -8.11 -0.78
N PHE A 100 -3.53 -7.38 -0.41
CA PHE A 100 -4.92 -7.76 -0.60
C PHE A 100 -5.33 -7.68 -2.07
N PHE A 101 -4.99 -6.57 -2.72
CA PHE A 101 -5.24 -6.39 -4.16
C PHE A 101 -4.42 -7.36 -5.00
N GLY A 102 -3.15 -7.61 -4.63
CA GLY A 102 -2.31 -8.57 -5.33
C GLY A 102 -2.89 -9.98 -5.30
N VAL A 103 -3.38 -10.45 -4.14
CA VAL A 103 -4.05 -11.76 -4.02
C VAL A 103 -5.35 -11.79 -4.83
N ALA A 104 -6.17 -10.74 -4.72
CA ALA A 104 -7.43 -10.66 -5.45
C ALA A 104 -7.23 -10.69 -6.97
N TYR A 105 -6.21 -10.01 -7.48
CA TYR A 105 -5.89 -9.96 -8.89
C TYR A 105 -5.32 -11.30 -9.40
N ASN A 106 -4.29 -11.83 -8.72
CA ASN A 106 -3.57 -13.00 -9.19
C ASN A 106 -4.34 -14.31 -8.97
N ASN A 107 -5.07 -14.43 -7.84
CA ASN A 107 -5.72 -15.68 -7.44
C ASN A 107 -7.26 -15.61 -7.48
N GLY A 108 -7.81 -14.48 -7.92
CA GLY A 108 -9.23 -14.24 -8.02
C GLY A 108 -9.84 -13.49 -6.83
N PHE A 109 -10.95 -12.84 -7.11
CA PHE A 109 -11.67 -12.00 -6.17
C PHE A 109 -12.01 -12.72 -4.85
N ILE A 110 -12.44 -13.99 -4.93
CA ILE A 110 -12.77 -14.78 -3.73
C ILE A 110 -11.52 -14.96 -2.85
N ALA A 111 -10.36 -15.23 -3.43
CA ALA A 111 -9.12 -15.40 -2.66
C ALA A 111 -8.74 -14.11 -1.92
N GLY A 112 -8.92 -12.95 -2.56
CA GLY A 112 -8.75 -11.66 -1.91
C GLY A 112 -9.68 -11.46 -0.73
N LEU A 113 -10.98 -11.76 -0.88
CA LEU A 113 -11.96 -11.69 0.20
C LEU A 113 -11.64 -12.64 1.36
N LEU A 114 -11.20 -13.86 1.05
CA LEU A 114 -10.81 -14.83 2.08
C LEU A 114 -9.58 -14.35 2.85
N LEU A 115 -8.59 -13.72 2.20
CA LEU A 115 -7.44 -13.13 2.87
C LEU A 115 -7.86 -12.00 3.81
N VAL A 116 -8.75 -11.11 3.36
CA VAL A 116 -9.29 -10.02 4.20
C VAL A 116 -10.03 -10.60 5.40
N ALA A 117 -10.93 -11.57 5.18
CA ALA A 117 -11.71 -12.20 6.24
C ALA A 117 -10.80 -12.93 7.25
N TYR A 118 -9.81 -13.69 6.77
CA TYR A 118 -8.82 -14.35 7.60
C TYR A 118 -8.04 -13.36 8.46
N THR A 119 -7.55 -12.28 7.84
CA THR A 119 -6.75 -11.24 8.53
C THR A 119 -7.58 -10.52 9.59
N ALA A 120 -8.84 -10.19 9.29
CA ALA A 120 -9.75 -9.58 10.25
C ALA A 120 -10.04 -10.53 11.44
N LEU A 121 -10.29 -11.80 11.16
CA LEU A 121 -10.53 -12.80 12.21
C LEU A 121 -9.29 -13.04 13.08
N ALA A 122 -8.11 -13.12 12.46
CA ALA A 122 -6.84 -13.23 13.17
C ALA A 122 -6.59 -12.02 14.08
N PHE A 123 -6.85 -10.80 13.60
CA PHE A 123 -6.74 -9.59 14.40
C PHE A 123 -7.69 -9.59 15.60
N ILE A 124 -8.96 -9.97 15.41
CA ILE A 124 -9.94 -10.06 16.50
C ILE A 124 -9.49 -11.10 17.54
N ARG A 125 -8.99 -12.26 17.11
CA ARG A 125 -8.47 -13.30 18.02
C ARG A 125 -7.22 -12.83 18.77
N ALA A 126 -6.28 -12.16 18.07
CA ALA A 126 -5.08 -11.62 18.69
C ALA A 126 -5.42 -10.55 19.74
N LEU A 127 -6.42 -9.70 19.45
CA LEU A 127 -6.91 -8.69 20.40
C LEU A 127 -7.52 -9.34 21.64
N ARG A 128 -8.38 -10.37 21.47
CA ARG A 128 -8.96 -11.12 22.59
C ARG A 128 -7.88 -11.82 23.41
N TYR A 129 -6.91 -12.47 22.77
CA TYR A 129 -5.79 -13.11 23.42
C TYR A 129 -4.97 -12.10 24.24
N TYR A 130 -4.65 -10.94 23.68
CA TYR A 130 -3.96 -9.88 24.40
C TYR A 130 -4.71 -9.46 25.67
N TRP A 131 -6.01 -9.19 25.57
CA TRP A 131 -6.79 -8.76 26.72
C TRP A 131 -6.88 -9.84 27.81
N ALA A 132 -6.96 -11.10 27.44
CA ALA A 132 -7.00 -12.22 28.39
C ALA A 132 -5.67 -12.42 29.14
N HIS A 133 -4.52 -12.31 28.42
CA HIS A 133 -3.23 -12.74 28.96
C HIS A 133 -2.25 -11.60 29.27
N ARG A 134 -2.63 -10.33 29.05
CA ARG A 134 -1.72 -9.17 29.19
C ARG A 134 -1.11 -9.01 30.59
N LYS A 135 -1.74 -9.58 31.64
CA LYS A 135 -1.24 -9.52 33.01
C LYS A 135 -0.37 -10.72 33.36
N GLU A 136 -0.45 -11.79 32.61
CA GLU A 136 0.20 -13.08 32.88
C GLU A 136 1.46 -13.28 32.04
N SER A 137 1.51 -12.72 30.85
CA SER A 137 2.62 -12.92 29.91
C SER A 137 3.09 -11.60 29.27
N PRO A 138 4.40 -11.29 29.32
CA PRO A 138 4.96 -10.14 28.61
C PRO A 138 4.84 -10.27 27.09
N TYR A 139 4.66 -11.50 26.58
CA TYR A 139 4.55 -11.79 25.14
C TYR A 139 3.10 -11.79 24.63
N ALA A 140 2.12 -11.49 25.47
CA ALA A 140 0.72 -11.49 25.08
C ALA A 140 0.41 -10.52 23.93
N ALA A 141 1.17 -9.44 23.78
CA ALA A 141 1.02 -8.46 22.69
C ALA A 141 1.58 -8.94 21.34
N THR A 142 2.41 -9.98 21.31
CA THR A 142 3.14 -10.38 20.09
C THR A 142 2.21 -10.72 18.91
N PRO A 143 1.16 -11.56 19.05
CA PRO A 143 0.25 -11.84 17.93
C PRO A 143 -0.46 -10.59 17.43
N LEU A 144 -0.86 -9.69 18.32
CA LEU A 144 -1.53 -8.44 17.95
C LEU A 144 -0.59 -7.50 17.19
N ALA A 145 0.66 -7.36 17.66
CA ALA A 145 1.67 -6.54 16.98
C ALA A 145 1.95 -7.06 15.56
N PHE A 146 2.12 -8.37 15.38
CA PHE A 146 2.35 -8.97 14.05
C PHE A 146 1.13 -8.81 13.14
N CYS A 147 -0.10 -8.96 13.64
CA CYS A 147 -1.31 -8.66 12.86
C CYS A 147 -1.33 -7.20 12.40
N THR A 148 -1.05 -6.27 13.30
CA THR A 148 -1.04 -4.84 13.00
C THR A 148 0.01 -4.51 11.94
N VAL A 149 1.23 -5.01 12.11
CA VAL A 149 2.32 -4.82 11.13
C VAL A 149 1.95 -5.42 9.78
N PHE A 150 1.40 -6.65 9.74
CA PHE A 150 0.98 -7.29 8.50
C PHE A 150 -0.09 -6.48 7.76
N ILE A 151 -1.10 -5.96 8.48
CA ILE A 151 -2.15 -5.13 7.88
C ILE A 151 -1.55 -3.84 7.33
N LEU A 152 -0.79 -3.10 8.14
CA LEU A 152 -0.23 -1.81 7.75
C LEU A 152 0.75 -1.94 6.57
N VAL A 153 1.69 -2.88 6.65
CA VAL A 153 2.65 -3.08 5.56
C VAL A 153 1.95 -3.68 4.34
N GLY A 154 1.01 -4.61 4.54
CA GLY A 154 0.24 -5.24 3.47
C GLY A 154 -0.66 -4.29 2.68
N MET A 155 -1.02 -3.13 3.24
CA MET A 155 -1.74 -2.08 2.50
C MET A 155 -0.86 -1.35 1.49
N PHE A 156 0.46 -1.38 1.66
CA PHE A 156 1.40 -0.63 0.82
C PHE A 156 2.45 -1.51 0.14
N GLU A 157 2.50 -2.82 0.50
CA GLU A 157 3.47 -3.76 -0.05
C GLU A 157 2.87 -5.16 -0.20
N SER A 158 3.43 -5.95 -1.10
CA SER A 158 3.00 -7.33 -1.37
C SER A 158 3.65 -8.32 -0.40
N VAL A 159 3.25 -8.29 0.88
CA VAL A 159 3.83 -9.12 1.96
C VAL A 159 3.12 -10.46 2.17
N TYR A 160 2.12 -10.78 1.36
CA TYR A 160 1.32 -12.01 1.49
C TYR A 160 2.05 -13.27 1.02
N ALA A 161 3.12 -13.12 0.25
CA ALA A 161 3.86 -14.26 -0.26
C ALA A 161 4.29 -15.16 0.90
N PRO A 162 3.96 -16.47 0.90
CA PRO A 162 4.29 -17.38 1.99
C PRO A 162 5.81 -17.50 2.23
N PHE A 163 6.60 -17.10 1.25
CA PHE A 163 8.06 -17.07 1.32
C PHE A 163 8.63 -15.70 1.71
N SER A 164 7.80 -14.67 1.92
CA SER A 164 8.27 -13.42 2.52
C SER A 164 8.51 -13.62 4.01
N VAL A 165 9.57 -13.00 4.54
CA VAL A 165 9.90 -13.08 5.98
C VAL A 165 8.72 -12.59 6.84
N ILE A 166 8.09 -11.49 6.43
CA ILE A 166 6.94 -10.92 7.15
C ILE A 166 5.73 -11.86 7.08
N GLY A 167 5.43 -12.44 5.90
CA GLY A 167 4.34 -13.40 5.73
C GLY A 167 4.56 -14.66 6.56
N CYS A 168 5.75 -15.26 6.49
CA CYS A 168 6.08 -16.44 7.31
C CYS A 168 5.96 -16.13 8.80
N ALA A 169 6.52 -15.03 9.28
CA ALA A 169 6.45 -14.64 10.68
C ALA A 169 5.01 -14.40 11.13
N TYR A 170 4.19 -13.74 10.29
CA TYR A 170 2.77 -13.52 10.57
C TYR A 170 2.02 -14.84 10.78
N PHE A 171 2.13 -15.79 9.84
CA PHE A 171 1.41 -17.06 9.94
C PHE A 171 1.89 -17.92 11.11
N LEU A 172 3.20 -17.96 11.38
CA LEU A 172 3.77 -18.71 12.50
C LEU A 172 3.31 -18.16 13.85
N VAL A 173 3.31 -16.85 14.03
CA VAL A 173 2.89 -16.20 15.29
C VAL A 173 1.39 -16.33 15.51
N GLN A 174 0.58 -16.47 14.44
CA GLN A 174 -0.86 -16.69 14.54
C GLN A 174 -1.24 -18.14 14.90
N ALA A 175 -0.37 -19.12 14.63
CA ALA A 175 -0.69 -20.55 14.83
C ALA A 175 -1.25 -20.89 16.23
N PRO A 176 -0.74 -20.36 17.35
CA PRO A 176 -1.31 -20.62 18.68
C PRO A 176 -2.76 -20.14 18.85
N LEU A 177 -3.18 -19.10 18.12
CA LEU A 177 -4.53 -18.53 18.23
C LEU A 177 -5.61 -19.43 17.58
N TRP A 178 -5.19 -20.42 16.80
CA TRP A 178 -6.07 -21.34 16.06
C TRP A 178 -6.13 -22.72 16.69
N ARG A 179 -5.41 -22.95 17.79
CA ARG A 179 -5.61 -24.17 18.57
C ARG A 179 -6.99 -24.10 19.22
N ALA A 180 -7.77 -25.17 19.03
CA ALA A 180 -9.02 -25.32 19.75
C ALA A 180 -8.70 -25.35 21.24
N GLU A 181 -9.38 -24.55 22.05
CA GLU A 181 -9.44 -24.66 23.49
C GLU A 181 -10.24 -25.91 23.87
#